data_e756b58e22417b2a852db482fcb12347
#
_entry.id   e756b58e22417b2a852db482fcb12347
#
_cell.length_a   1.000
_cell.length_b   1.000
_cell.length_c   1.000
_cell.angle_alpha   90.00
_cell.angle_beta   90.00
_cell.angle_gamma   90.00
#
_symmetry.space_group_name_H-M   'P 1'
#
loop_
_entity.id
_entity.type
_entity.pdbx_description
1 polymer ?
#
loop_
_entity_poly.entity_id
_entity_poly.type
_entity_poly.pdbx_seq_one_letter_code
_entity_poly.pdbx_strand_id
1 'polypeptide(L)'
;IEYKVDTFCAPPTIYRFLIKENISGYDLSNLKYVTTAGEPLPPEVSKKFKDISGLTIKEGFGQTETTLSIGTFIWLDAKLESIGKPSPLFDLELLDENHNRVEIGEEGELCFKMNDGPNPGLFRDYVNDDEKYRQQIHDGYYHCGDTAWVDEDGYVHFVGRNDDIIKSSGYRIGPYEVESAVLSHEAVTNCAITAYPDEVRGQIVKATIILQPGYEPSDELTK
;
A
#
# COMPACT_ATOMS: atom_id res chain seq x y z
N ILE A 1 -10.66 -13.07 -21.96
CA ILE A 1 -10.65 -13.33 -23.42
C ILE A 1 -12.01 -13.83 -23.86
N GLU A 2 -12.46 -14.99 -23.37
CA GLU A 2 -13.76 -15.56 -23.75
C GLU A 2 -14.94 -14.61 -23.48
N TYR A 3 -14.93 -13.94 -22.32
CA TYR A 3 -16.01 -13.06 -21.87
C TYR A 3 -15.83 -11.59 -22.27
N LYS A 4 -14.76 -11.22 -22.97
CA LYS A 4 -14.43 -9.84 -23.38
C LYS A 4 -14.51 -8.84 -22.23
N VAL A 5 -13.92 -9.19 -21.10
CA VAL A 5 -13.87 -8.36 -19.89
C VAL A 5 -13.15 -7.05 -20.22
N ASP A 6 -13.70 -5.92 -19.81
CA ASP A 6 -13.13 -4.59 -20.00
C ASP A 6 -12.49 -4.01 -18.73
N THR A 7 -12.81 -4.55 -17.58
CA THR A 7 -12.26 -4.14 -16.27
C THR A 7 -11.76 -5.37 -15.51
N PHE A 8 -10.54 -5.28 -15.01
CA PHE A 8 -9.92 -6.32 -14.19
C PHE A 8 -9.42 -5.75 -12.88
N CYS A 9 -9.89 -6.29 -11.77
CA CYS A 9 -9.46 -5.94 -10.43
C CYS A 9 -8.89 -7.17 -9.73
N ALA A 10 -7.66 -7.06 -9.23
CA ALA A 10 -7.00 -8.13 -8.50
C ALA A 10 -5.95 -7.57 -7.55
N PRO A 11 -5.57 -8.29 -6.46
CA PRO A 11 -4.46 -7.89 -5.63
C PRO A 11 -3.12 -7.98 -6.39
N PRO A 12 -2.07 -7.22 -5.96
CA PRO A 12 -0.75 -7.21 -6.59
C PRO A 12 -0.14 -8.60 -6.76
N THR A 13 -0.41 -9.50 -5.84
CA THR A 13 0.01 -10.91 -5.92
C THR A 13 -0.45 -11.60 -7.21
N ILE A 14 -1.68 -11.36 -7.66
CA ILE A 14 -2.21 -11.94 -8.92
C ILE A 14 -1.48 -11.32 -10.12
N TYR A 15 -1.22 -10.00 -10.12
CA TYR A 15 -0.44 -9.37 -11.18
C TYR A 15 0.98 -9.94 -11.27
N ARG A 16 1.63 -10.24 -10.14
CA ARG A 16 2.93 -10.92 -10.10
C ARG A 16 2.88 -12.30 -10.79
N PHE A 17 1.82 -13.07 -10.59
CA PHE A 17 1.64 -14.35 -11.29
C PHE A 17 1.42 -14.14 -12.79
N LEU A 18 0.54 -13.22 -13.17
CA LEU A 18 0.27 -12.93 -14.57
C LEU A 18 1.50 -12.48 -15.35
N ILE A 19 2.39 -11.69 -14.74
CA ILE A 19 3.64 -11.24 -15.34
C ILE A 19 4.60 -12.42 -15.60
N LYS A 20 4.59 -13.44 -14.74
CA LYS A 20 5.41 -14.65 -14.91
C LYS A 20 4.86 -15.58 -15.99
N GLU A 21 3.55 -15.56 -16.18
CA GLU A 21 2.90 -16.26 -17.28
C GLU A 21 3.05 -15.45 -18.58
N ASN A 22 3.16 -16.13 -19.72
CA ASN A 22 3.29 -15.44 -21.01
C ASN A 22 1.94 -14.84 -21.46
N ILE A 23 1.49 -13.77 -20.78
CA ILE A 23 0.23 -13.09 -21.10
C ILE A 23 0.30 -12.27 -22.38
N SER A 24 1.50 -11.98 -22.92
CA SER A 24 1.66 -11.27 -24.18
C SER A 24 1.10 -12.03 -25.40
N GLY A 25 0.93 -13.35 -25.28
CA GLY A 25 0.30 -14.17 -26.30
C GLY A 25 -1.24 -14.09 -26.37
N TYR A 26 -1.87 -13.36 -25.44
CA TYR A 26 -3.32 -13.24 -25.37
C TYR A 26 -3.80 -11.88 -25.87
N ASP A 27 -4.95 -11.86 -26.54
CA ASP A 27 -5.62 -10.62 -26.93
C ASP A 27 -6.25 -9.92 -25.73
N LEU A 28 -5.63 -8.83 -25.29
CA LEU A 28 -6.09 -7.97 -24.19
C LEU A 28 -6.79 -6.69 -24.70
N SER A 29 -7.10 -6.57 -25.98
CA SER A 29 -7.63 -5.33 -26.59
C SER A 29 -8.96 -4.86 -26.01
N ASN A 30 -9.75 -5.75 -25.42
CA ASN A 30 -10.99 -5.38 -24.74
C ASN A 30 -10.77 -4.81 -23.33
N LEU A 31 -9.61 -5.10 -22.71
CA LEU A 31 -9.31 -4.64 -21.37
C LEU A 31 -8.97 -3.14 -21.39
N LYS A 32 -9.71 -2.34 -20.62
CA LYS A 32 -9.57 -0.89 -20.58
C LYS A 32 -9.06 -0.40 -19.23
N TYR A 33 -9.48 -1.07 -18.15
CA TYR A 33 -9.16 -0.67 -16.78
C TYR A 33 -8.60 -1.85 -16.03
N VAL A 34 -7.47 -1.62 -15.40
CA VAL A 34 -6.82 -2.58 -14.50
C VAL A 34 -6.60 -1.90 -13.16
N THR A 35 -7.10 -2.52 -12.10
CA THR A 35 -7.07 -1.94 -10.76
C THR A 35 -6.55 -2.94 -9.73
N THR A 36 -5.96 -2.43 -8.68
CA THR A 36 -5.48 -3.22 -7.55
C THR A 36 -5.84 -2.56 -6.22
N ALA A 37 -6.01 -3.37 -5.20
CA ALA A 37 -6.19 -2.93 -3.82
C ALA A 37 -5.87 -4.07 -2.85
N GLY A 38 -5.79 -3.75 -1.56
CA GLY A 38 -5.63 -4.70 -0.45
C GLY A 38 -4.18 -4.98 -0.06
N GLU A 39 -3.24 -4.75 -0.96
CA GLU A 39 -1.80 -4.80 -0.73
C GLU A 39 -1.16 -3.62 -1.46
N PRO A 40 -0.05 -3.05 -1.01
CA PRO A 40 0.70 -2.06 -1.78
C PRO A 40 1.22 -2.66 -3.09
N LEU A 41 1.15 -1.89 -4.18
CA LEU A 41 1.59 -2.32 -5.50
C LEU A 41 3.09 -2.08 -5.69
N PRO A 42 3.94 -3.11 -5.78
CA PRO A 42 5.36 -2.91 -6.03
C PRO A 42 5.57 -2.23 -7.40
N PRO A 43 6.44 -1.20 -7.47
CA PRO A 43 6.71 -0.44 -8.71
C PRO A 43 7.12 -1.33 -9.88
N GLU A 44 7.91 -2.37 -9.62
CA GLU A 44 8.33 -3.35 -10.62
C GLU A 44 7.17 -4.11 -11.25
N VAL A 45 6.14 -4.44 -10.46
CA VAL A 45 4.94 -5.13 -10.94
C VAL A 45 4.15 -4.21 -11.86
N SER A 46 3.95 -2.95 -11.44
CA SER A 46 3.27 -1.95 -12.25
C SER A 46 3.97 -1.72 -13.59
N LYS A 47 5.29 -1.55 -13.56
CA LYS A 47 6.10 -1.34 -14.77
C LYS A 47 6.06 -2.53 -15.72
N LYS A 48 6.36 -3.72 -15.23
CA LYS A 48 6.36 -4.95 -16.05
C LYS A 48 4.98 -5.24 -16.66
N PHE A 49 3.91 -5.06 -15.90
CA PHE A 49 2.57 -5.25 -16.42
C PHE A 49 2.23 -4.25 -17.52
N LYS A 50 2.63 -2.98 -17.34
CA LYS A 50 2.46 -1.93 -18.35
C LYS A 50 3.25 -2.25 -19.64
N ASP A 51 4.48 -2.72 -19.51
CA ASP A 51 5.31 -3.08 -20.67
C ASP A 51 4.68 -4.22 -21.50
N ILE A 52 4.01 -5.17 -20.83
CA ILE A 52 3.37 -6.32 -21.51
C ILE A 52 2.02 -5.95 -22.10
N SER A 53 1.18 -5.22 -21.34
CA SER A 53 -0.24 -4.98 -21.67
C SER A 53 -0.52 -3.61 -22.27
N GLY A 54 0.38 -2.65 -22.14
CA GLY A 54 0.16 -1.24 -22.44
C GLY A 54 -0.72 -0.50 -21.41
N LEU A 55 -1.23 -1.21 -20.38
CA LEU A 55 -2.15 -0.66 -19.40
C LEU A 55 -1.44 -0.35 -18.08
N THR A 56 -1.79 0.80 -17.50
CA THR A 56 -1.29 1.18 -16.17
C THR A 56 -2.25 0.71 -15.09
N ILE A 57 -1.75 -0.05 -14.11
CA ILE A 57 -2.53 -0.48 -12.95
C ILE A 57 -2.86 0.74 -12.11
N LYS A 58 -4.14 0.92 -11.81
CA LYS A 58 -4.65 1.97 -10.91
C LYS A 58 -4.82 1.39 -9.52
N GLU A 59 -4.14 1.99 -8.57
CA GLU A 59 -4.14 1.55 -7.18
C GLU A 59 -5.25 2.20 -6.38
N GLY A 60 -5.79 1.47 -5.41
CA GLY A 60 -6.77 1.96 -4.47
C GLY A 60 -6.51 1.45 -3.06
N PHE A 61 -6.70 2.32 -2.09
CA PHE A 61 -6.56 2.06 -0.68
C PHE A 61 -7.90 2.21 0.04
N GLY A 62 -8.13 1.31 0.97
CA GLY A 62 -9.26 1.31 1.87
C GLY A 62 -9.13 0.15 2.85
N GLN A 63 -9.96 0.16 3.85
CA GLN A 63 -10.03 -0.86 4.88
C GLN A 63 -11.45 -1.45 4.93
N THR A 64 -11.68 -2.48 5.75
CA THR A 64 -13.04 -2.99 5.99
C THR A 64 -13.94 -1.91 6.61
N GLU A 65 -13.34 -1.03 7.37
CA GLU A 65 -13.94 0.12 8.05
C GLU A 65 -14.26 1.28 7.10
N THR A 66 -13.63 1.32 5.92
CA THR A 66 -13.84 2.35 4.91
C THR A 66 -14.26 1.74 3.58
N THR A 67 -14.89 2.51 2.73
CA THR A 67 -14.92 2.21 1.29
C THR A 67 -13.56 2.55 0.67
N LEU A 68 -13.45 2.65 -0.66
CA LEU A 68 -12.27 3.18 -1.33
C LEU A 68 -12.03 4.63 -0.89
N SER A 69 -11.10 4.82 0.04
CA SER A 69 -10.84 6.13 0.66
C SER A 69 -9.77 6.94 -0.07
N ILE A 70 -8.82 6.26 -0.69
CA ILE A 70 -7.78 6.88 -1.53
C ILE A 70 -7.66 6.03 -2.80
N GLY A 71 -7.40 6.65 -3.95
CA GLY A 71 -7.22 5.87 -5.16
C GLY A 71 -6.81 6.69 -6.38
N THR A 72 -6.30 5.98 -7.37
CA THR A 72 -6.08 6.50 -8.71
C THR A 72 -7.38 6.41 -9.50
N PHE A 73 -8.27 7.36 -9.29
CA PHE A 73 -9.57 7.43 -9.95
C PHE A 73 -9.42 7.60 -11.47
N ILE A 74 -10.51 7.37 -12.23
CA ILE A 74 -10.47 7.40 -13.70
C ILE A 74 -10.05 8.74 -14.30
N TRP A 75 -10.25 9.83 -13.55
CA TRP A 75 -9.87 11.20 -13.93
C TRP A 75 -8.45 11.59 -13.46
N LEU A 76 -7.72 10.67 -12.82
CA LEU A 76 -6.36 10.88 -12.34
C LEU A 76 -5.37 10.06 -13.16
N ASP A 77 -4.20 10.64 -13.38
CA ASP A 77 -3.05 9.89 -13.84
C ASP A 77 -2.46 9.06 -12.71
N ALA A 78 -2.00 7.86 -13.03
CA ALA A 78 -1.31 7.03 -12.05
C ALA A 78 0.10 7.59 -11.82
N LYS A 79 0.44 7.82 -10.56
CA LYS A 79 1.78 8.21 -10.12
C LYS A 79 2.45 7.00 -9.47
N LEU A 80 3.66 6.69 -9.92
CA LEU A 80 4.41 5.55 -9.38
C LEU A 80 4.64 5.73 -7.87
N GLU A 81 4.59 4.62 -7.13
CA GLU A 81 4.76 4.59 -5.66
C GLU A 81 3.69 5.37 -4.88
N SER A 82 2.59 5.75 -5.53
CA SER A 82 1.48 6.43 -4.88
C SER A 82 0.21 5.59 -4.94
N ILE A 83 -0.51 5.53 -3.84
CA ILE A 83 -1.85 4.92 -3.76
C ILE A 83 -2.96 5.83 -4.32
N GLY A 84 -2.61 6.98 -4.92
CA GLY A 84 -3.54 7.92 -5.53
C GLY A 84 -3.84 9.15 -4.67
N LYS A 85 -5.04 9.69 -4.81
CA LYS A 85 -5.52 10.87 -4.06
C LYS A 85 -6.76 10.52 -3.23
N PRO A 86 -7.05 11.30 -2.19
CA PRO A 86 -8.27 11.10 -1.39
C PRO A 86 -9.53 11.10 -2.24
N SER A 87 -10.43 10.18 -1.94
CA SER A 87 -11.80 10.18 -2.48
C SER A 87 -12.54 11.43 -2.00
N PRO A 88 -13.39 12.05 -2.84
CA PRO A 88 -14.21 13.19 -2.42
C PRO A 88 -15.17 12.93 -1.24
N LEU A 89 -15.32 11.68 -0.83
CA LEU A 89 -16.13 11.29 0.33
C LEU A 89 -15.40 11.49 1.66
N PHE A 90 -14.07 11.68 1.62
CA PHE A 90 -13.23 11.71 2.82
C PHE A 90 -12.42 13.00 2.87
N ASP A 91 -12.37 13.59 4.05
CA ASP A 91 -11.48 14.70 4.38
C ASP A 91 -10.24 14.11 5.07
N LEU A 92 -9.17 13.91 4.26
CA LEU A 92 -7.93 13.30 4.71
C LEU A 92 -7.03 14.32 5.40
N GLU A 93 -6.51 13.94 6.55
CA GLU A 93 -5.42 14.63 7.23
C GLU A 93 -4.34 13.62 7.65
N LEU A 94 -3.09 14.07 7.67
CA LEU A 94 -1.99 13.31 8.25
C LEU A 94 -1.61 13.94 9.59
N LEU A 95 -1.57 13.12 10.64
CA LEU A 95 -1.35 13.59 12.01
C LEU A 95 -0.05 13.00 12.60
N ASP A 96 0.67 13.83 13.36
CA ASP A 96 1.83 13.39 14.16
C ASP A 96 1.38 12.66 15.45
N GLU A 97 2.34 12.22 16.26
CA GLU A 97 2.10 11.54 17.55
C GLU A 97 1.40 12.45 18.59
N ASN A 98 1.35 13.77 18.36
CA ASN A 98 0.66 14.75 19.21
C ASN A 98 -0.68 15.19 18.61
N HIS A 99 -1.15 14.52 17.58
CA HIS A 99 -2.38 14.80 16.81
C HIS A 99 -2.37 16.18 16.13
N ASN A 100 -1.19 16.72 15.80
CA ASN A 100 -1.06 17.90 14.97
C ASN A 100 -0.92 17.47 13.50
N ARG A 101 -1.41 18.31 12.58
CA ARG A 101 -1.20 18.11 11.16
C ARG A 101 0.27 18.23 10.82
N VAL A 102 0.75 17.30 9.99
CA VAL A 102 2.11 17.35 9.44
C VAL A 102 2.15 18.20 8.17
N GLU A 103 3.34 18.68 7.82
CA GLU A 103 3.55 19.42 6.57
C GLU A 103 3.64 18.47 5.36
N ILE A 104 3.50 19.05 4.15
CA ILE A 104 3.67 18.29 2.89
C ILE A 104 5.06 17.67 2.84
N GLY A 105 5.14 16.39 2.53
CA GLY A 105 6.37 15.62 2.48
C GLY A 105 6.77 14.99 3.83
N GLU A 106 6.09 15.30 4.92
CA GLU A 106 6.31 14.67 6.22
C GLU A 106 5.39 13.47 6.41
N GLU A 107 5.88 12.48 7.15
CA GLU A 107 5.11 11.29 7.50
C GLU A 107 4.16 11.58 8.67
N GLY A 108 2.93 11.06 8.56
CA GLY A 108 1.94 11.11 9.61
C GLY A 108 0.96 9.95 9.55
N GLU A 109 0.21 9.75 10.61
CA GLU A 109 -0.89 8.80 10.62
C GLU A 109 -2.00 9.27 9.71
N LEU A 110 -2.50 8.36 8.90
CA LEU A 110 -3.59 8.56 7.96
C LEU A 110 -4.91 8.63 8.71
N CYS A 111 -5.52 9.80 8.75
CA CYS A 111 -6.74 10.07 9.51
C CYS A 111 -7.82 10.68 8.61
N PHE A 112 -9.06 10.30 8.84
CA PHE A 112 -10.22 10.91 8.17
C PHE A 112 -11.04 11.71 9.17
N LYS A 113 -11.23 12.99 8.85
CA LYS A 113 -12.02 13.88 9.70
C LYS A 113 -13.46 13.41 9.80
N MET A 114 -13.96 13.38 11.04
CA MET A 114 -15.34 13.03 11.32
C MET A 114 -16.24 14.26 11.16
N ASN A 115 -17.37 14.08 10.50
CA ASN A 115 -18.41 15.10 10.41
C ASN A 115 -19.40 14.97 11.59
N ASP A 116 -20.15 16.04 11.86
CA ASP A 116 -21.20 16.04 12.90
C ASP A 116 -22.42 15.15 12.57
N GLY A 117 -22.37 14.42 11.47
CA GLY A 117 -23.41 13.54 10.97
C GLY A 117 -22.86 12.24 10.40
N PRO A 118 -23.67 11.51 9.62
CA PRO A 118 -23.20 10.29 8.96
C PRO A 118 -21.99 10.58 8.10
N ASN A 119 -20.95 9.76 8.22
CA ASN A 119 -19.78 9.80 7.35
C ASN A 119 -19.96 8.75 6.24
N PRO A 120 -20.37 9.15 5.02
CA PRO A 120 -20.52 8.22 3.91
C PRO A 120 -19.17 7.53 3.63
N GLY A 121 -19.20 6.22 3.54
CA GLY A 121 -17.97 5.45 3.28
C GLY A 121 -17.26 4.92 4.52
N LEU A 122 -17.56 5.42 5.71
CA LEU A 122 -17.09 4.82 6.96
C LEU A 122 -18.11 3.81 7.52
N PHE A 123 -17.58 2.77 8.18
CA PHE A 123 -18.39 1.81 8.92
C PHE A 123 -19.14 2.48 10.08
N ARG A 124 -20.12 1.79 10.64
CA ARG A 124 -20.92 2.34 11.74
C ARG A 124 -20.39 1.95 13.10
N ASP A 125 -19.94 0.70 13.21
CA ASP A 125 -19.57 0.11 14.50
C ASP A 125 -18.87 -1.24 14.34
N TYR A 126 -18.19 -1.69 15.39
CA TYR A 126 -17.74 -3.08 15.53
C TYR A 126 -18.78 -3.87 16.31
N VAL A 127 -19.14 -5.05 15.80
CA VAL A 127 -20.12 -5.91 16.47
C VAL A 127 -19.58 -6.38 17.82
N ASN A 128 -20.26 -5.99 18.91
CA ASN A 128 -19.90 -6.32 20.29
C ASN A 128 -18.52 -5.84 20.75
N ASP A 129 -17.99 -4.76 20.18
CA ASP A 129 -16.68 -4.21 20.52
C ASP A 129 -16.66 -2.67 20.47
N ASP A 130 -17.44 -2.05 21.33
CA ASP A 130 -17.51 -0.57 21.44
C ASP A 130 -16.17 0.05 21.87
N GLU A 131 -15.31 -0.71 22.54
CA GLU A 131 -14.01 -0.21 22.98
C GLU A 131 -13.08 -0.02 21.78
N LYS A 132 -13.03 -0.99 20.87
CA LYS A 132 -12.27 -0.89 19.63
C LYS A 132 -12.74 0.28 18.77
N TYR A 133 -14.06 0.51 18.69
CA TYR A 133 -14.61 1.66 17.98
C TYR A 133 -14.07 2.98 18.56
N ARG A 134 -14.09 3.16 19.90
CA ARG A 134 -13.59 4.37 20.56
C ARG A 134 -12.08 4.56 20.45
N GLN A 135 -11.33 3.46 20.32
CA GLN A 135 -9.88 3.51 20.07
C GLN A 135 -9.54 4.02 18.67
N GLN A 136 -10.42 3.78 17.69
CA GLN A 136 -10.20 4.22 16.31
C GLN A 136 -10.87 5.53 15.96
N ILE A 137 -11.94 5.90 16.68
CA ILE A 137 -12.65 7.16 16.47
C ILE A 137 -12.53 8.02 17.72
N HIS A 138 -11.61 8.96 17.67
CA HIS A 138 -11.37 9.92 18.75
C HIS A 138 -10.83 11.25 18.18
N ASP A 139 -10.83 12.29 18.99
CA ASP A 139 -10.33 13.64 18.66
C ASP A 139 -10.89 14.24 17.37
N GLY A 140 -12.06 13.78 16.93
CA GLY A 140 -12.72 14.23 15.71
C GLY A 140 -12.24 13.54 14.43
N TYR A 141 -11.49 12.44 14.56
CA TYR A 141 -10.94 11.67 13.43
C TYR A 141 -11.25 10.19 13.56
N TYR A 142 -11.32 9.52 12.41
CA TYR A 142 -11.10 8.08 12.29
C TYR A 142 -9.62 7.86 12.01
N HIS A 143 -8.95 7.13 12.89
CA HIS A 143 -7.55 6.77 12.83
C HIS A 143 -7.38 5.44 12.09
N CYS A 144 -6.74 5.46 10.93
CA CYS A 144 -6.58 4.26 10.10
C CYS A 144 -5.55 3.27 10.66
N GLY A 145 -4.63 3.74 11.51
CA GLY A 145 -3.48 2.97 11.96
C GLY A 145 -2.44 2.72 10.86
N ASP A 146 -2.47 3.52 9.81
CA ASP A 146 -1.55 3.48 8.68
C ASP A 146 -0.74 4.79 8.62
N THR A 147 0.56 4.71 8.31
CA THR A 147 1.44 5.86 8.10
C THR A 147 1.57 6.13 6.60
N ALA A 148 1.50 7.40 6.23
CA ALA A 148 1.66 7.88 4.86
C ALA A 148 2.29 9.28 4.84
N TRP A 149 2.67 9.75 3.66
CA TRP A 149 3.00 11.16 3.41
C TRP A 149 2.31 11.63 2.12
N VAL A 150 2.16 12.94 1.97
CA VAL A 150 1.51 13.56 0.80
C VAL A 150 2.52 14.42 0.08
N ASP A 151 2.59 14.30 -1.25
CA ASP A 151 3.46 15.12 -2.07
C ASP A 151 2.82 16.46 -2.47
N GLU A 152 3.60 17.33 -3.12
CA GLU A 152 3.18 18.68 -3.57
C GLU A 152 2.00 18.62 -4.57
N ASP A 153 1.82 17.51 -5.29
CA ASP A 153 0.72 17.30 -6.22
C ASP A 153 -0.54 16.74 -5.52
N GLY A 154 -0.46 16.44 -4.22
CA GLY A 154 -1.53 15.88 -3.40
C GLY A 154 -1.73 14.36 -3.57
N TYR A 155 -0.73 13.65 -4.09
CA TYR A 155 -0.73 12.19 -4.09
C TYR A 155 -0.25 11.65 -2.76
N VAL A 156 -0.89 10.59 -2.30
CA VAL A 156 -0.60 9.91 -1.04
C VAL A 156 0.36 8.75 -1.30
N HIS A 157 1.42 8.69 -0.49
CA HIS A 157 2.44 7.64 -0.53
C HIS A 157 2.37 6.84 0.77
N PHE A 158 2.08 5.55 0.63
CA PHE A 158 1.93 4.64 1.76
C PHE A 158 3.31 4.23 2.30
N VAL A 159 3.49 4.29 3.63
CA VAL A 159 4.72 3.89 4.31
C VAL A 159 4.57 2.52 4.97
N GLY A 160 3.47 2.30 5.70
CA GLY A 160 3.22 1.04 6.39
C GLY A 160 2.18 1.19 7.49
N ARG A 161 1.91 0.07 8.17
CA ARG A 161 1.11 0.05 9.38
C ARG A 161 1.88 0.69 10.53
N ASN A 162 1.19 1.44 11.40
CA ASN A 162 1.82 2.07 12.57
C ASN A 162 2.46 1.05 13.52
N ASP A 163 1.82 -0.13 13.64
CA ASP A 163 2.26 -1.26 14.47
C ASP A 163 3.40 -2.07 13.82
N ASP A 164 3.59 -1.98 12.51
CA ASP A 164 4.65 -2.69 11.78
C ASP A 164 5.90 -1.83 11.53
N ILE A 165 5.84 -0.51 11.76
CA ILE A 165 6.99 0.39 11.60
C ILE A 165 8.16 -0.06 12.48
N ILE A 166 9.31 -0.32 11.86
CA ILE A 166 10.53 -0.75 12.53
C ILE A 166 11.26 0.46 13.10
N LYS A 167 11.42 0.52 14.43
CA LYS A 167 12.10 1.62 15.13
C LYS A 167 13.56 1.25 15.40
N SER A 168 14.48 1.66 14.51
CA SER A 168 15.91 1.33 14.57
C SER A 168 16.75 2.58 14.78
N SER A 169 17.44 2.70 15.94
CA SER A 169 18.32 3.82 16.26
C SER A 169 17.66 5.20 16.05
N GLY A 170 16.36 5.33 16.31
CA GLY A 170 15.60 6.55 16.11
C GLY A 170 15.02 6.74 14.70
N TYR A 171 15.39 5.89 13.74
CA TYR A 171 14.76 5.85 12.42
C TYR A 171 13.46 5.07 12.47
N ARG A 172 12.47 5.55 11.69
CA ARG A 172 11.21 4.85 11.41
C ARG A 172 11.35 4.25 10.01
N ILE A 173 11.28 2.93 9.93
CA ILE A 173 11.50 2.20 8.67
C ILE A 173 10.22 1.46 8.34
N GLY A 174 9.59 1.80 7.22
CA GLY A 174 8.42 1.10 6.70
C GLY A 174 8.83 -0.26 6.11
N PRO A 175 8.23 -1.37 6.56
CA PRO A 175 8.54 -2.69 5.98
C PRO A 175 8.35 -2.73 4.46
N TYR A 176 7.31 -2.08 3.95
CA TYR A 176 6.99 -2.06 2.52
C TYR A 176 8.10 -1.46 1.65
N GLU A 177 8.74 -0.38 2.09
CA GLU A 177 9.86 0.25 1.36
C GLU A 177 11.01 -0.73 1.19
N VAL A 178 11.36 -1.44 2.27
CA VAL A 178 12.42 -2.44 2.24
C VAL A 178 12.00 -3.66 1.42
N GLU A 179 10.76 -4.12 1.54
CA GLU A 179 10.22 -5.22 0.71
C GLU A 179 10.28 -4.88 -0.78
N SER A 180 9.92 -3.66 -1.15
CA SER A 180 9.97 -3.19 -2.53
C SER A 180 11.40 -3.22 -3.08
N ALA A 181 12.37 -2.78 -2.29
CA ALA A 181 13.78 -2.83 -2.65
C ALA A 181 14.28 -4.27 -2.81
N VAL A 182 13.97 -5.16 -1.86
CA VAL A 182 14.37 -6.58 -1.90
C VAL A 182 13.71 -7.31 -3.08
N LEU A 183 12.44 -7.04 -3.36
CA LEU A 183 11.69 -7.66 -4.48
C LEU A 183 12.20 -7.22 -5.85
N SER A 184 12.94 -6.12 -5.95
CA SER A 184 13.56 -5.69 -7.22
C SER A 184 14.74 -6.57 -7.64
N HIS A 185 15.31 -7.36 -6.71
CA HIS A 185 16.43 -8.25 -6.99
C HIS A 185 15.98 -9.49 -7.77
N GLU A 186 16.71 -9.85 -8.85
CA GLU A 186 16.36 -10.94 -9.77
C GLU A 186 16.26 -12.32 -9.11
N ALA A 187 17.04 -12.56 -8.04
CA ALA A 187 17.02 -13.82 -7.31
C ALA A 187 15.82 -13.98 -6.36
N VAL A 188 15.00 -12.94 -6.16
CA VAL A 188 13.94 -12.94 -5.15
C VAL A 188 12.58 -13.18 -5.80
N THR A 189 11.87 -14.21 -5.28
CA THR A 189 10.47 -14.46 -5.65
C THR A 189 9.51 -13.70 -4.76
N ASN A 190 9.78 -13.71 -3.44
CA ASN A 190 8.97 -13.05 -2.43
C ASN A 190 9.82 -12.78 -1.18
N CYS A 191 9.41 -11.81 -0.38
CA CYS A 191 10.03 -11.54 0.91
C CYS A 191 9.00 -11.05 1.93
N ALA A 192 9.39 -11.10 3.19
CA ALA A 192 8.70 -10.45 4.30
C ALA A 192 9.74 -9.72 5.15
N ILE A 193 9.45 -8.48 5.48
CA ILE A 193 10.28 -7.63 6.33
C ILE A 193 9.61 -7.49 7.69
N THR A 194 10.38 -7.77 8.74
CA THR A 194 9.90 -7.70 10.13
C THR A 194 10.95 -7.07 11.03
N ALA A 195 10.49 -6.52 12.16
CA ALA A 195 11.37 -6.09 13.21
C ALA A 195 12.04 -7.30 13.88
N TYR A 196 13.30 -7.17 14.23
CA TYR A 196 14.01 -8.11 15.10
C TYR A 196 14.65 -7.35 16.27
N PRO A 197 14.50 -7.80 17.51
CA PRO A 197 15.08 -7.13 18.68
C PRO A 197 16.60 -7.02 18.59
N ASP A 198 17.14 -5.85 18.94
CA ASP A 198 18.58 -5.57 19.00
C ASP A 198 18.90 -4.77 20.27
N GLU A 199 19.93 -5.17 21.01
CA GLU A 199 20.28 -4.57 22.30
C GLU A 199 20.77 -3.12 22.19
N VAL A 200 21.35 -2.73 21.05
CA VAL A 200 21.94 -1.41 20.83
C VAL A 200 20.97 -0.49 20.10
N ARG A 201 20.29 -1.00 19.08
CA ARG A 201 19.44 -0.24 18.18
C ARG A 201 17.95 -0.28 18.56
N GLY A 202 17.57 -1.09 19.54
CA GLY A 202 16.20 -1.43 19.90
C GLY A 202 15.61 -2.46 18.95
N GLN A 203 15.57 -2.16 17.67
CA GLN A 203 15.16 -3.06 16.60
C GLN A 203 16.11 -2.97 15.41
N ILE A 204 16.19 -4.05 14.63
CA ILE A 204 16.83 -4.09 13.32
C ILE A 204 15.88 -4.70 12.30
N VAL A 205 16.11 -4.41 11.03
CA VAL A 205 15.36 -4.99 9.91
C VAL A 205 15.77 -6.44 9.71
N LYS A 206 14.79 -7.34 9.69
CA LYS A 206 14.97 -8.75 9.32
C LYS A 206 14.21 -9.04 8.04
N ALA A 207 14.93 -9.49 7.00
CA ALA A 207 14.33 -9.95 5.76
C ALA A 207 14.24 -11.50 5.78
N THR A 208 13.05 -12.02 5.51
CA THR A 208 12.82 -13.45 5.21
C THR A 208 12.53 -13.55 3.71
N ILE A 209 13.37 -14.26 2.96
CA ILE A 209 13.40 -14.25 1.50
C ILE A 209 13.09 -15.62 0.93
N ILE A 210 12.25 -15.66 -0.10
CA ILE A 210 12.04 -16.84 -0.95
C ILE A 210 12.76 -16.59 -2.27
N LEU A 211 13.75 -17.45 -2.56
CA LEU A 211 14.53 -17.34 -3.79
C LEU A 211 13.77 -17.87 -5.01
N GLN A 212 14.12 -17.35 -6.17
CA GLN A 212 13.67 -17.87 -7.47
C GLN A 212 14.26 -19.28 -7.70
N PRO A 213 13.53 -20.16 -8.44
CA PRO A 213 14.11 -21.44 -8.85
C PRO A 213 15.44 -21.26 -9.60
N GLY A 214 16.46 -21.99 -9.16
CA GLY A 214 17.81 -21.91 -9.71
C GLY A 214 18.79 -21.04 -8.91
N TYR A 215 18.32 -20.32 -7.91
CA TYR A 215 19.17 -19.64 -6.93
C TYR A 215 19.27 -20.40 -5.62
N GLU A 216 20.46 -20.42 -5.04
CA GLU A 216 20.73 -21.03 -3.74
C GLU A 216 21.16 -19.95 -2.74
N PRO A 217 20.88 -20.13 -1.45
CA PRO A 217 21.37 -19.21 -0.43
C PRO A 217 22.91 -19.13 -0.44
N SER A 218 23.44 -17.90 -0.41
CA SER A 218 24.87 -17.65 -0.39
C SER A 218 25.22 -16.38 0.39
N ASP A 219 26.48 -16.30 0.88
CA ASP A 219 26.98 -15.08 1.52
C ASP A 219 27.03 -13.87 0.56
N GLU A 220 27.04 -14.10 -0.73
CA GLU A 220 27.01 -13.07 -1.75
C GLU A 220 25.62 -12.44 -1.88
N LEU A 221 24.56 -13.25 -1.77
CA LEU A 221 23.17 -12.80 -1.78
C LEU A 221 22.73 -12.12 -0.48
N THR A 222 23.50 -12.27 0.61
CA THR A 222 23.21 -11.67 1.91
C THR A 222 23.93 -10.33 2.13
N LYS A 223 24.73 -9.88 1.16
CA LYS A 223 25.45 -8.59 1.17
C LYS A 223 24.76 -7.55 0.30
#